data_b06b68275a65411752c7c4d2641ce811
#
_entry.id   b06b68275a65411752c7c4d2641ce811
#
_cell.length_a   1.000
_cell.length_b   1.000
_cell.length_c   1.000
_cell.angle_alpha   90.00
_cell.angle_beta   90.00
_cell.angle_gamma   90.00
#
_symmetry.space_group_name_H-M   'P 1'
#
loop_
_entity.id
_entity.type
_entity.pdbx_description
1 polymer ?
#
loop_
_entity_poly.entity_id
_entity_poly.type
_entity_poly.pdbx_seq_one_letter_code
_entity_poly.pdbx_strand_id
1 'polypeptide(L)'
;MLKTFLRIGAAAALAVGGTAWSHDAAKPGDAQIAHIAYTAGALDVAVAKDALKKTKTRAVKEFAEEMVRDHEAVNKQALDLVKKLKVTPEDNDTSRALTKHVKDEQAKLAKLKGKAFDKAYIDHEVAFHKTVNGALTSTLIPSAQNAELKSFLETGLKIFQGHEQHAEHVAADLK
;
A
#
# COMPACT_ATOMS: atom_id res chain seq x y z
N MET A 1 7.99 -69.00 16.26
CA MET A 1 6.98 -68.01 16.70
C MET A 1 7.60 -66.61 16.58
N LEU A 2 7.32 -65.94 15.49
CA LEU A 2 7.95 -64.64 15.16
C LEU A 2 6.86 -63.55 15.38
N LYS A 3 7.07 -62.66 16.36
CA LYS A 3 6.15 -61.54 16.64
C LYS A 3 6.64 -60.30 15.91
N THR A 4 5.92 -59.92 14.85
CA THR A 4 6.15 -58.73 14.08
C THR A 4 5.54 -57.51 14.80
N PHE A 5 6.35 -56.54 15.20
CA PHE A 5 5.90 -55.26 15.74
C PHE A 5 5.73 -54.24 14.60
N LEU A 6 4.47 -53.93 14.31
CA LEU A 6 4.11 -52.85 13.38
C LEU A 6 4.26 -51.48 14.07
N ARG A 7 5.24 -50.67 13.64
CA ARG A 7 5.36 -49.29 14.11
C ARG A 7 4.54 -48.38 13.21
N ILE A 8 3.48 -47.84 13.79
CA ILE A 8 2.67 -46.79 13.15
C ILE A 8 3.40 -45.47 13.39
N GLY A 9 3.95 -44.91 12.32
CA GLY A 9 4.50 -43.56 12.32
C GLY A 9 3.39 -42.55 12.11
N ALA A 10 3.09 -41.75 13.13
CA ALA A 10 2.19 -40.60 13.00
C ALA A 10 2.95 -39.44 12.31
N ALA A 11 2.62 -39.17 11.07
CA ALA A 11 3.06 -37.95 10.37
C ALA A 11 2.22 -36.77 10.86
N ALA A 12 2.81 -35.92 11.69
CA ALA A 12 2.21 -34.64 12.05
C ALA A 12 2.32 -33.69 10.86
N ALA A 13 1.21 -33.48 10.15
CA ALA A 13 1.10 -32.42 9.15
C ALA A 13 1.02 -31.07 9.87
N LEU A 14 2.11 -30.30 9.79
CA LEU A 14 2.13 -28.88 10.17
C LEU A 14 1.28 -28.11 9.15
N ALA A 15 0.04 -27.81 9.52
CA ALA A 15 -0.78 -26.86 8.81
C ALA A 15 -0.19 -25.48 8.97
N VAL A 16 0.50 -25.01 7.94
CA VAL A 16 0.87 -23.58 7.79
C VAL A 16 -0.45 -22.81 7.64
N GLY A 17 -0.89 -22.22 8.75
CA GLY A 17 -2.06 -21.35 8.77
C GLY A 17 -1.75 -20.08 7.98
N GLY A 18 -2.01 -20.13 6.67
CA GLY A 18 -2.18 -18.92 5.91
C GLY A 18 -3.36 -18.15 6.52
N THR A 19 -3.13 -16.94 7.01
CA THR A 19 -4.19 -16.02 7.39
C THR A 19 -4.99 -15.69 6.13
N ALA A 20 -6.00 -16.54 5.85
CA ALA A 20 -7.02 -16.23 4.88
C ALA A 20 -7.68 -14.92 5.36
N TRP A 21 -7.58 -13.88 4.59
CA TRP A 21 -8.41 -12.70 4.71
C TRP A 21 -9.86 -13.21 4.67
N SER A 22 -10.56 -13.04 5.79
CA SER A 22 -11.95 -13.52 5.91
C SER A 22 -12.76 -12.90 4.77
N HIS A 23 -13.23 -13.72 3.85
CA HIS A 23 -14.08 -13.35 2.71
C HIS A 23 -15.46 -12.81 3.11
N ASP A 24 -15.68 -12.53 4.40
CA ASP A 24 -16.95 -12.06 4.96
C ASP A 24 -16.91 -10.62 5.51
N ALA A 25 -15.82 -9.87 5.24
CA ALA A 25 -15.85 -8.44 5.52
C ALA A 25 -16.77 -7.75 4.51
N ALA A 26 -17.80 -7.07 4.99
CA ALA A 26 -18.70 -6.30 4.14
C ALA A 26 -17.87 -5.36 3.24
N LYS A 27 -18.24 -5.29 1.93
CA LYS A 27 -17.56 -4.42 0.98
C LYS A 27 -17.59 -2.98 1.48
N PRO A 28 -16.48 -2.23 1.39
CA PRO A 28 -16.44 -0.87 1.89
C PRO A 28 -17.42 0.02 1.09
N GLY A 29 -18.17 0.89 1.79
CA GLY A 29 -18.99 1.92 1.16
C GLY A 29 -18.14 3.12 0.70
N ASP A 30 -18.76 4.01 -0.09
CA ASP A 30 -18.07 5.18 -0.69
C ASP A 30 -17.34 6.06 0.35
N ALA A 31 -17.90 6.24 1.53
CA ALA A 31 -17.27 7.00 2.61
C ALA A 31 -15.98 6.34 3.14
N GLN A 32 -16.00 5.02 3.28
CA GLN A 32 -14.82 4.24 3.68
C GLN A 32 -13.78 4.18 2.58
N ILE A 33 -14.22 4.00 1.32
CA ILE A 33 -13.35 4.00 0.14
C ILE A 33 -12.61 5.34 0.03
N ALA A 34 -13.32 6.44 0.17
CA ALA A 34 -12.73 7.78 0.13
C ALA A 34 -11.68 7.97 1.24
N HIS A 35 -11.97 7.48 2.46
CA HIS A 35 -11.03 7.54 3.57
C HIS A 35 -9.79 6.68 3.34
N ILE A 36 -9.95 5.45 2.81
CA ILE A 36 -8.82 4.55 2.49
C ILE A 36 -7.91 5.19 1.44
N ALA A 37 -8.49 5.69 0.33
CA ALA A 37 -7.75 6.29 -0.76
C ALA A 37 -6.97 7.55 -0.33
N TYR A 38 -7.63 8.45 0.40
CA TYR A 38 -6.97 9.64 0.96
C TYR A 38 -5.85 9.27 1.94
N THR A 39 -6.09 8.30 2.83
CA THR A 39 -5.11 7.85 3.82
C THR A 39 -3.87 7.28 3.14
N ALA A 40 -4.05 6.44 2.11
CA ALA A 40 -2.92 5.87 1.36
C ALA A 40 -2.03 6.97 0.77
N GLY A 41 -2.60 7.95 0.08
CA GLY A 41 -1.84 9.04 -0.50
C GLY A 41 -1.18 9.95 0.55
N ALA A 42 -1.84 10.21 1.68
CA ALA A 42 -1.26 11.02 2.76
C ALA A 42 -0.07 10.33 3.45
N LEU A 43 -0.13 9.02 3.58
CA LEU A 43 0.97 8.22 4.15
C LEU A 43 2.16 8.19 3.20
N ASP A 44 1.94 8.01 1.89
CA ASP A 44 2.99 8.05 0.89
C ASP A 44 3.72 9.40 0.88
N VAL A 45 2.98 10.51 0.84
CA VAL A 45 3.56 11.86 0.97
C VAL A 45 4.44 11.99 2.21
N ALA A 46 4.03 11.43 3.34
CA ALA A 46 4.81 11.50 4.58
C ALA A 46 6.13 10.73 4.46
N VAL A 47 6.10 9.51 3.92
CA VAL A 47 7.31 8.68 3.70
C VAL A 47 8.23 9.35 2.69
N ALA A 48 7.70 9.85 1.57
CA ALA A 48 8.48 10.53 0.54
C ALA A 48 9.16 11.81 1.08
N LYS A 49 8.46 12.62 1.88
CA LYS A 49 9.05 13.79 2.55
C LYS A 49 10.19 13.42 3.50
N ASP A 50 10.09 12.28 4.18
CA ASP A 50 11.19 11.78 5.01
C ASP A 50 12.37 11.28 4.16
N ALA A 51 12.09 10.66 3.01
CA ALA A 51 13.12 10.27 2.05
C ALA A 51 13.89 11.49 1.52
N LEU A 52 13.22 12.57 1.15
CA LEU A 52 13.86 13.81 0.68
C LEU A 52 14.82 14.44 1.70
N LYS A 53 14.58 14.25 3.00
CA LYS A 53 15.49 14.72 4.06
C LYS A 53 16.74 13.87 4.20
N LYS A 54 16.73 12.62 3.74
CA LYS A 54 17.77 11.61 4.03
C LYS A 54 18.60 11.21 2.82
N THR A 55 17.97 11.06 1.66
CA THR A 55 18.65 10.60 0.45
C THR A 55 19.56 11.66 -0.15
N LYS A 56 20.68 11.20 -0.73
CA LYS A 56 21.56 11.99 -1.60
C LYS A 56 21.65 11.39 -3.00
N THR A 57 20.98 10.27 -3.24
CA THR A 57 20.96 9.59 -4.53
C THR A 57 19.95 10.28 -5.44
N ARG A 58 20.41 10.77 -6.59
CA ARG A 58 19.58 11.57 -7.51
C ARG A 58 18.30 10.88 -7.91
N ALA A 59 18.37 9.63 -8.37
CA ALA A 59 17.18 8.87 -8.81
C ALA A 59 16.15 8.71 -7.69
N VAL A 60 16.61 8.41 -6.46
CA VAL A 60 15.73 8.28 -5.28
C VAL A 60 15.09 9.63 -4.91
N LYS A 61 15.84 10.71 -5.05
CA LYS A 61 15.31 12.05 -4.79
C LYS A 61 14.25 12.44 -5.81
N GLU A 62 14.52 12.24 -7.10
CA GLU A 62 13.58 12.54 -8.20
C GLU A 62 12.28 11.71 -8.02
N PHE A 63 12.38 10.43 -7.67
CA PHE A 63 11.25 9.60 -7.34
C PHE A 63 10.45 10.15 -6.14
N ALA A 64 11.10 10.48 -5.02
CA ALA A 64 10.41 11.00 -3.85
C ALA A 64 9.75 12.39 -4.12
N GLU A 65 10.35 13.24 -4.95
CA GLU A 65 9.74 14.50 -5.39
C GLU A 65 8.47 14.25 -6.23
N GLU A 66 8.47 13.23 -7.08
CA GLU A 66 7.32 12.79 -7.84
C GLU A 66 6.19 12.31 -6.92
N MET A 67 6.51 11.44 -5.94
CA MET A 67 5.52 10.95 -4.96
C MET A 67 4.85 12.09 -4.21
N VAL A 68 5.61 13.06 -3.72
CA VAL A 68 5.04 14.23 -3.02
C VAL A 68 4.13 15.02 -3.96
N ARG A 69 4.59 15.35 -5.16
CA ARG A 69 3.84 16.16 -6.12
C ARG A 69 2.52 15.52 -6.51
N ASP A 70 2.56 14.25 -6.92
CA ASP A 70 1.41 13.59 -7.52
C ASP A 70 0.40 13.16 -6.45
N HIS A 71 0.85 12.64 -5.31
CA HIS A 71 -0.06 12.27 -4.23
C HIS A 71 -0.69 13.49 -3.54
N GLU A 72 0.02 14.62 -3.40
CA GLU A 72 -0.61 15.86 -2.91
C GLU A 72 -1.69 16.36 -3.87
N ALA A 73 -1.44 16.30 -5.20
CA ALA A 73 -2.42 16.69 -6.20
C ALA A 73 -3.64 15.76 -6.19
N VAL A 74 -3.44 14.44 -6.15
CA VAL A 74 -4.52 13.45 -6.07
C VAL A 74 -5.32 13.61 -4.77
N ASN A 75 -4.67 13.79 -3.63
CA ASN A 75 -5.33 14.01 -2.34
C ASN A 75 -6.18 15.28 -2.34
N LYS A 76 -5.68 16.36 -2.94
CA LYS A 76 -6.49 17.58 -3.10
C LYS A 76 -7.74 17.31 -3.92
N GLN A 77 -7.63 16.61 -5.06
CA GLN A 77 -8.78 16.24 -5.90
C GLN A 77 -9.76 15.34 -5.15
N ALA A 78 -9.27 14.39 -4.34
CA ALA A 78 -10.10 13.56 -3.48
C ALA A 78 -10.93 14.38 -2.50
N LEU A 79 -10.32 15.36 -1.81
CA LEU A 79 -11.03 16.26 -0.89
C LEU A 79 -12.07 17.13 -1.61
N ASP A 80 -11.75 17.67 -2.78
CA ASP A 80 -12.67 18.43 -3.60
C ASP A 80 -13.87 17.56 -4.05
N LEU A 81 -13.59 16.31 -4.44
CA LEU A 81 -14.62 15.36 -4.87
C LEU A 81 -15.57 14.98 -3.72
N VAL A 82 -15.06 14.59 -2.56
CA VAL A 82 -15.93 14.21 -1.42
C VAL A 82 -16.79 15.39 -0.96
N LYS A 83 -16.24 16.62 -1.01
CA LYS A 83 -17.01 17.84 -0.73
C LYS A 83 -18.14 18.05 -1.74
N LYS A 84 -17.86 17.90 -3.05
CA LYS A 84 -18.85 17.98 -4.12
C LYS A 84 -19.96 16.95 -3.94
N LEU A 85 -19.58 15.72 -3.63
CA LEU A 85 -20.51 14.59 -3.44
C LEU A 85 -21.23 14.61 -2.09
N LYS A 86 -20.87 15.53 -1.18
CA LYS A 86 -21.37 15.57 0.21
C LYS A 86 -21.15 14.26 0.96
N VAL A 87 -20.06 13.57 0.65
CA VAL A 87 -19.60 12.36 1.34
C VAL A 87 -18.64 12.77 2.46
N THR A 88 -18.90 12.31 3.67
CA THR A 88 -17.95 12.45 4.79
C THR A 88 -17.08 11.20 4.84
N PRO A 89 -15.76 11.29 4.61
CA PRO A 89 -14.88 10.13 4.71
C PRO A 89 -14.96 9.47 6.10
N GLU A 90 -15.06 8.14 6.12
CA GLU A 90 -15.25 7.36 7.34
C GLU A 90 -14.02 6.49 7.63
N ASP A 91 -13.45 6.66 8.84
CA ASP A 91 -12.36 5.82 9.33
C ASP A 91 -12.81 4.35 9.45
N ASN A 92 -11.90 3.43 9.15
CA ASN A 92 -12.22 2.00 9.08
C ASN A 92 -10.98 1.14 9.37
N ASP A 93 -11.20 -0.17 9.57
CA ASP A 93 -10.12 -1.11 9.89
C ASP A 93 -9.01 -1.15 8.84
N THR A 94 -9.35 -1.03 7.55
CA THR A 94 -8.38 -1.03 6.46
C THR A 94 -7.46 0.20 6.53
N SER A 95 -8.02 1.40 6.70
CA SER A 95 -7.21 2.62 6.80
C SER A 95 -6.36 2.65 8.07
N ARG A 96 -6.87 2.11 9.20
CA ARG A 96 -6.11 1.97 10.44
C ARG A 96 -4.96 0.96 10.30
N ALA A 97 -5.21 -0.20 9.68
CA ALA A 97 -4.18 -1.20 9.43
C ALA A 97 -3.08 -0.68 8.51
N LEU A 98 -3.47 0.04 7.44
CA LEU A 98 -2.52 0.69 6.52
C LEU A 98 -1.66 1.72 7.25
N THR A 99 -2.29 2.58 8.07
CA THR A 99 -1.59 3.58 8.87
C THR A 99 -0.58 2.94 9.82
N LYS A 100 -0.97 1.86 10.49
CA LYS A 100 -0.06 1.13 11.39
C LYS A 100 1.13 0.55 10.62
N HIS A 101 0.86 -0.11 9.50
CA HIS A 101 1.89 -0.73 8.67
C HIS A 101 2.92 0.30 8.20
N VAL A 102 2.47 1.43 7.64
CA VAL A 102 3.37 2.48 7.15
C VAL A 102 4.17 3.12 8.29
N LYS A 103 3.57 3.35 9.46
CA LYS A 103 4.31 3.85 10.63
C LYS A 103 5.40 2.88 11.10
N ASP A 104 5.14 1.58 11.07
CA ASP A 104 6.14 0.56 11.39
C ASP A 104 7.29 0.58 10.37
N GLU A 105 7.00 0.75 9.07
CA GLU A 105 8.03 0.91 8.03
C GLU A 105 8.81 2.22 8.18
N GLN A 106 8.17 3.35 8.44
CA GLN A 106 8.86 4.61 8.72
C GLN A 106 9.83 4.48 9.91
N ALA A 107 9.43 3.75 10.97
CA ALA A 107 10.28 3.50 12.13
C ALA A 107 11.52 2.64 11.78
N LYS A 108 11.40 1.72 10.81
CA LYS A 108 12.54 0.94 10.27
C LYS A 108 13.43 1.85 9.42
N LEU A 109 12.85 2.58 8.46
CA LEU A 109 13.55 3.51 7.58
C LEU A 109 14.30 4.60 8.37
N ALA A 110 13.73 5.07 9.49
CA ALA A 110 14.36 6.08 10.33
C ALA A 110 15.76 5.68 10.82
N LYS A 111 16.00 4.40 11.04
CA LYS A 111 17.26 3.84 11.54
C LYS A 111 18.34 3.69 10.45
N LEU A 112 17.96 3.76 9.19
CA LEU A 112 18.84 3.55 8.05
C LEU A 112 19.42 4.88 7.53
N LYS A 113 20.56 4.79 6.83
CA LYS A 113 21.25 5.93 6.19
C LYS A 113 21.91 5.50 4.89
N GLY A 114 22.16 6.47 3.99
CA GLY A 114 22.87 6.28 2.73
C GLY A 114 22.23 5.18 1.87
N LYS A 115 23.04 4.38 1.19
CA LYS A 115 22.56 3.34 0.27
C LYS A 115 21.58 2.33 0.91
N ALA A 116 21.76 2.00 2.18
CA ALA A 116 20.86 1.08 2.88
C ALA A 116 19.47 1.71 3.08
N PHE A 117 19.41 3.02 3.36
CA PHE A 117 18.17 3.76 3.40
C PHE A 117 17.51 3.84 2.02
N ASP A 118 18.28 4.24 0.99
CA ASP A 118 17.76 4.42 -0.36
C ASP A 118 17.14 3.14 -0.90
N LYS A 119 17.85 2.01 -0.75
CA LYS A 119 17.32 0.70 -1.14
C LYS A 119 16.05 0.34 -0.38
N ALA A 120 16.05 0.46 0.94
CA ALA A 120 14.90 0.08 1.78
C ALA A 120 13.67 0.98 1.50
N TYR A 121 13.87 2.28 1.23
CA TYR A 121 12.81 3.19 0.84
C TYR A 121 12.19 2.77 -0.50
N ILE A 122 13.00 2.53 -1.52
CA ILE A 122 12.48 2.13 -2.85
C ILE A 122 11.83 0.73 -2.80
N ASP A 123 12.40 -0.23 -2.05
CA ASP A 123 11.76 -1.54 -1.84
C ASP A 123 10.39 -1.39 -1.16
N HIS A 124 10.26 -0.47 -0.20
CA HIS A 124 8.99 -0.13 0.43
C HIS A 124 7.99 0.44 -0.60
N GLU A 125 8.41 1.39 -1.43
CA GLU A 125 7.56 2.01 -2.44
C GLU A 125 7.02 0.99 -3.47
N VAL A 126 7.87 0.07 -3.94
CA VAL A 126 7.44 -1.04 -4.80
C VAL A 126 6.35 -1.88 -4.10
N ALA A 127 6.58 -2.28 -2.85
CA ALA A 127 5.64 -3.12 -2.11
C ALA A 127 4.33 -2.37 -1.78
N PHE A 128 4.43 -1.09 -1.44
CA PHE A 128 3.30 -0.24 -1.12
C PHE A 128 2.39 -0.03 -2.33
N HIS A 129 2.96 0.37 -3.48
CA HIS A 129 2.20 0.58 -4.70
C HIS A 129 1.56 -0.71 -5.22
N LYS A 130 2.24 -1.86 -5.18
CA LYS A 130 1.64 -3.18 -5.48
C LYS A 130 0.42 -3.46 -4.62
N THR A 131 0.51 -3.20 -3.33
CA THR A 131 -0.59 -3.42 -2.38
C THR A 131 -1.77 -2.49 -2.68
N VAL A 132 -1.50 -1.19 -2.88
CA VAL A 132 -2.55 -0.18 -3.17
C VAL A 132 -3.20 -0.44 -4.52
N ASN A 133 -2.43 -0.70 -5.57
CA ASN A 133 -2.94 -1.02 -6.91
C ASN A 133 -3.78 -2.31 -6.91
N GLY A 134 -3.35 -3.32 -6.17
CA GLY A 134 -4.12 -4.54 -5.95
C GLY A 134 -5.45 -4.27 -5.25
N ALA A 135 -5.46 -3.48 -4.17
CA ALA A 135 -6.67 -3.10 -3.46
C ALA A 135 -7.63 -2.26 -4.31
N LEU A 136 -7.10 -1.29 -5.09
CA LEU A 136 -7.89 -0.51 -6.03
C LEU A 136 -8.59 -1.41 -7.04
N THR A 137 -7.86 -2.32 -7.67
CA THR A 137 -8.37 -3.20 -8.74
C THR A 137 -9.35 -4.24 -8.21
N SER A 138 -9.03 -4.90 -7.10
CA SER A 138 -9.80 -6.04 -6.60
C SER A 138 -10.97 -5.66 -5.70
N THR A 139 -10.92 -4.51 -5.04
CA THR A 139 -11.87 -4.18 -3.98
C THR A 139 -12.46 -2.79 -4.11
N LEU A 140 -11.64 -1.72 -4.14
CA LEU A 140 -12.16 -0.37 -3.99
C LEU A 140 -12.96 0.08 -5.22
N ILE A 141 -12.43 -0.07 -6.43
CA ILE A 141 -13.12 0.28 -7.68
C ILE A 141 -14.39 -0.56 -7.88
N PRO A 142 -14.36 -1.91 -7.71
CA PRO A 142 -15.58 -2.71 -7.83
C PRO A 142 -16.64 -2.43 -6.76
N SER A 143 -16.26 -1.89 -5.60
CA SER A 143 -17.19 -1.57 -4.51
C SER A 143 -17.75 -0.16 -4.57
N ALA A 144 -17.10 0.76 -5.28
CA ALA A 144 -17.55 2.13 -5.41
C ALA A 144 -18.91 2.21 -6.13
N GLN A 145 -19.88 2.81 -5.45
CA GLN A 145 -21.26 2.97 -5.97
C GLN A 145 -21.43 4.29 -6.70
N ASN A 146 -20.76 5.36 -6.25
CA ASN A 146 -20.79 6.64 -6.93
C ASN A 146 -19.89 6.62 -8.17
N ALA A 147 -20.43 6.94 -9.34
CA ALA A 147 -19.73 6.89 -10.62
C ALA A 147 -18.53 7.86 -10.71
N GLU A 148 -18.64 9.05 -10.10
CA GLU A 148 -17.53 10.01 -10.08
C GLU A 148 -16.39 9.53 -9.16
N LEU A 149 -16.71 8.95 -8.00
CA LEU A 149 -15.71 8.33 -7.13
C LEU A 149 -15.01 7.18 -7.84
N LYS A 150 -15.77 6.31 -8.51
CA LYS A 150 -15.23 5.21 -9.29
C LYS A 150 -14.27 5.68 -10.38
N SER A 151 -14.68 6.67 -11.18
CA SER A 151 -13.83 7.26 -12.23
C SER A 151 -12.57 7.93 -11.68
N PHE A 152 -12.67 8.57 -10.51
CA PHE A 152 -11.52 9.13 -9.79
C PHE A 152 -10.52 8.05 -9.38
N LEU A 153 -11.01 6.94 -8.81
CA LEU A 153 -10.16 5.81 -8.41
C LEU A 153 -9.49 5.14 -9.62
N GLU A 154 -10.21 4.99 -10.75
CA GLU A 154 -9.67 4.44 -12.00
C GLU A 154 -8.56 5.34 -12.58
N THR A 155 -8.71 6.66 -12.44
CA THR A 155 -7.68 7.63 -12.84
C THR A 155 -6.47 7.54 -11.92
N GLY A 156 -6.68 7.48 -10.61
CA GLY A 156 -5.63 7.29 -9.62
C GLY A 156 -4.85 6.00 -9.84
N LEU A 157 -5.55 4.89 -10.12
CA LEU A 157 -4.90 3.60 -10.40
C LEU A 157 -3.87 3.69 -11.54
N LYS A 158 -4.18 4.42 -12.62
CA LYS A 158 -3.24 4.58 -13.75
C LYS A 158 -1.98 5.34 -13.33
N ILE A 159 -2.12 6.39 -12.51
CA ILE A 159 -0.99 7.15 -11.97
C ILE A 159 -0.14 6.24 -11.09
N PHE A 160 -0.75 5.52 -10.14
CA PHE A 160 -0.05 4.68 -9.17
C PHE A 160 0.60 3.45 -9.79
N GLN A 161 0.06 2.92 -10.89
CA GLN A 161 0.74 1.91 -11.70
C GLN A 161 2.02 2.47 -12.36
N GLY A 162 2.00 3.74 -12.78
CA GLY A 162 3.21 4.43 -13.26
C GLY A 162 4.26 4.57 -12.16
N HIS A 163 3.84 4.93 -10.94
CA HIS A 163 4.74 5.02 -9.78
C HIS A 163 5.35 3.66 -9.43
N GLU A 164 4.56 2.57 -9.45
CA GLU A 164 5.05 1.20 -9.23
C GLU A 164 6.17 0.85 -10.22
N GLN A 165 5.93 1.08 -11.52
CA GLN A 165 6.91 0.83 -12.56
C GLN A 165 8.18 1.67 -12.39
N HIS A 166 8.04 2.96 -12.02
CA HIS A 166 9.18 3.83 -11.76
C HIS A 166 9.97 3.35 -10.53
N ALA A 167 9.29 2.98 -9.44
CA ALA A 167 9.94 2.41 -8.26
C ALA A 167 10.70 1.13 -8.59
N GLU A 168 10.14 0.21 -9.39
CA GLU A 168 10.80 -1.01 -9.86
C GLU A 168 12.04 -0.70 -10.68
N HIS A 169 11.99 0.32 -11.54
CA HIS A 169 13.13 0.75 -12.33
C HIS A 169 14.26 1.29 -11.43
N VAL A 170 13.94 2.21 -10.52
CA VAL A 170 14.92 2.73 -9.55
C VAL A 170 15.49 1.60 -8.67
N ALA A 171 14.67 0.64 -8.24
CA ALA A 171 15.13 -0.52 -7.48
C ALA A 171 16.15 -1.37 -8.25
N ALA A 172 15.99 -1.50 -9.56
CA ALA A 172 16.93 -2.22 -10.41
C ALA A 172 18.29 -1.51 -10.51
N ASP A 173 18.30 -0.18 -10.51
CA ASP A 173 19.50 0.65 -10.61
C ASP A 173 20.29 0.76 -9.29
N LEU A 174 19.65 0.48 -8.15
CA LEU A 174 20.25 0.54 -6.81
C LEU A 174 21.00 -0.75 -6.39
N LYS A 175 21.12 -1.72 -7.30
CA LYS A 175 21.76 -3.03 -7.03
C LYS A 175 23.27 -2.95 -6.93
#